data_cc93ea66c02adc5c400d05c94a8cc85e
#
_entry.id   cc93ea66c02adc5c400d05c94a8cc85e
#
_cell.length_a   1.000
_cell.length_b   1.000
_cell.length_c   1.000
_cell.angle_alpha   90.00
_cell.angle_beta   90.00
_cell.angle_gamma   90.00
#
_symmetry.space_group_name_H-M   'P 1'
#
loop_
_entity.id
_entity.type
_entity.pdbx_description
1 polymer ?
#
loop_
_entity_poly.entity_id
_entity_poly.type
_entity_poly.pdbx_seq_one_letter_code
_entity_poly.pdbx_strand_id
1 'polypeptide(L)'
;SSDLDSASLIAKGKHLDFIIQDSDLNKLKSFSYYSSMISSDIKPNLKLGCIVKLDDNYYLCIQPLCDTERIPQKDEIKDNNPHKFLFVSVKSNSQMDFFVKSSDKFIGMRVDYSSITVMPVFGNENGVVPLNDNKYILYDRKELEYIACLKPMFAQKIANNFAANISRVGIDQFEWLRLKGRE
;
A
#
# COMPACT_ATOMS: atom_id res chain seq x y z
N SER A 1 -5.62 -19.73 42.01
CA SER A 1 -6.91 -19.03 42.25
C SER A 1 -6.98 -17.64 41.57
N SER A 2 -6.08 -17.32 40.66
CA SER A 2 -6.05 -16.00 39.97
C SER A 2 -6.74 -15.94 38.56
N ASP A 3 -7.03 -17.10 37.97
CA ASP A 3 -7.54 -17.17 36.58
C ASP A 3 -9.07 -17.02 36.48
N LEU A 4 -9.78 -17.21 37.59
CA LEU A 4 -11.25 -17.06 37.60
C LEU A 4 -11.74 -15.60 37.70
N ASP A 5 -10.90 -14.70 38.23
CA ASP A 5 -11.25 -13.30 38.43
C ASP A 5 -11.21 -12.49 37.12
N SER A 6 -10.28 -12.81 36.21
CA SER A 6 -10.17 -12.10 34.90
C SER A 6 -11.37 -12.39 33.97
N ALA A 7 -11.84 -13.62 33.92
CA ALA A 7 -13.02 -14.00 33.14
C ALA A 7 -14.31 -13.34 33.65
N SER A 8 -14.46 -13.21 35.01
CA SER A 8 -15.61 -12.57 35.62
C SER A 8 -15.64 -11.05 35.44
N LEU A 9 -14.47 -10.41 35.30
CA LEU A 9 -14.33 -8.98 35.02
C LEU A 9 -14.69 -8.62 33.58
N ILE A 10 -14.34 -9.50 32.64
CA ILE A 10 -14.73 -9.36 31.22
C ILE A 10 -16.25 -9.46 31.08
N ALA A 11 -16.89 -10.41 31.76
CA ALA A 11 -18.33 -10.59 31.76
C ALA A 11 -19.11 -9.42 32.39
N LYS A 12 -18.45 -8.58 33.20
CA LYS A 12 -19.04 -7.38 33.83
C LYS A 12 -18.81 -6.09 33.04
N GLY A 13 -18.25 -6.17 31.82
CA GLY A 13 -18.01 -4.99 30.95
C GLY A 13 -16.97 -4.01 31.52
N LYS A 14 -16.14 -4.41 32.48
CA LYS A 14 -15.03 -3.61 32.95
C LYS A 14 -13.88 -3.76 31.97
N HIS A 15 -13.45 -2.66 31.36
CA HIS A 15 -12.21 -2.60 30.59
C HIS A 15 -11.04 -2.96 31.51
N LEU A 16 -10.38 -4.06 31.22
CA LEU A 16 -9.05 -4.34 31.77
C LEU A 16 -8.09 -3.46 30.97
N ASP A 17 -7.64 -2.38 31.59
CA ASP A 17 -6.50 -1.60 31.09
C ASP A 17 -5.25 -2.45 31.27
N PHE A 18 -4.92 -3.24 30.27
CA PHE A 18 -3.61 -3.87 30.18
C PHE A 18 -2.58 -2.76 30.01
N ILE A 19 -1.76 -2.54 31.03
CA ILE A 19 -0.56 -1.72 30.90
C ILE A 19 0.41 -2.52 30.03
N ILE A 20 0.33 -2.29 28.72
CA ILE A 20 1.29 -2.86 27.75
C ILE A 20 2.58 -2.08 27.95
N GLN A 21 3.64 -2.74 28.37
CA GLN A 21 4.96 -2.11 28.46
C GLN A 21 5.44 -1.74 27.03
N ASP A 22 6.22 -0.67 26.91
CA ASP A 22 6.75 -0.22 25.62
C ASP A 22 7.53 -1.33 24.87
N SER A 23 8.20 -2.22 25.60
CA SER A 23 8.88 -3.38 25.04
C SER A 23 7.92 -4.35 24.35
N ASP A 24 6.73 -4.57 24.92
CA ASP A 24 5.74 -5.50 24.38
C ASP A 24 5.00 -4.88 23.20
N LEU A 25 4.74 -3.58 23.26
CA LEU A 25 4.19 -2.83 22.13
C LEU A 25 5.13 -2.88 20.91
N ASN A 26 6.45 -2.74 21.12
CA ASN A 26 7.44 -2.84 20.05
C ASN A 26 7.52 -4.26 19.47
N LYS A 27 7.40 -5.30 20.30
CA LYS A 27 7.31 -6.70 19.83
C LYS A 27 6.07 -6.92 18.98
N LEU A 28 4.91 -6.41 19.39
CA LEU A 28 3.66 -6.51 18.62
C LEU A 28 3.74 -5.78 17.29
N LYS A 29 4.32 -4.58 17.26
CA LYS A 29 4.56 -3.83 16.01
C LYS A 29 5.50 -4.59 15.08
N SER A 30 6.58 -5.15 15.62
CA SER A 30 7.53 -5.99 14.88
C SER A 30 6.84 -7.22 14.31
N PHE A 31 6.08 -7.96 15.10
CA PHE A 31 5.33 -9.12 14.65
C PHE A 31 4.35 -8.77 13.53
N SER A 32 3.58 -7.70 13.68
CA SER A 32 2.65 -7.21 12.66
C SER A 32 3.37 -6.85 11.36
N TYR A 33 4.52 -6.18 11.45
CA TYR A 33 5.34 -5.85 10.28
C TYR A 33 5.78 -7.11 9.54
N TYR A 34 6.44 -8.06 10.22
CA TYR A 34 6.95 -9.28 9.58
C TYR A 34 5.84 -10.22 9.09
N SER A 35 4.64 -10.15 9.66
CA SER A 35 3.50 -10.94 9.16
C SER A 35 2.91 -10.37 7.88
N SER A 36 2.94 -9.05 7.69
CA SER A 36 2.31 -8.35 6.56
C SER A 36 3.27 -8.00 5.42
N MET A 37 4.58 -7.83 5.70
CA MET A 37 5.58 -7.41 4.72
C MET A 37 6.34 -8.60 4.15
N ILE A 38 6.79 -8.49 2.90
CA ILE A 38 7.78 -9.42 2.35
C ILE A 38 9.15 -9.15 2.98
N SER A 39 10.05 -10.14 2.93
CA SER A 39 11.41 -9.97 3.43
C SER A 39 12.12 -8.80 2.75
N SER A 40 12.91 -8.05 3.51
CA SER A 40 13.73 -6.94 3.01
C SER A 40 14.80 -7.38 2.00
N ASP A 41 15.15 -8.68 2.00
CA ASP A 41 16.12 -9.25 1.05
C ASP A 41 15.53 -9.42 -0.36
N ILE A 42 14.20 -9.41 -0.47
CA ILE A 42 13.49 -9.50 -1.74
C ILE A 42 13.29 -8.08 -2.27
N LYS A 43 13.86 -7.80 -3.44
CA LYS A 43 13.67 -6.54 -4.16
C LYS A 43 12.67 -6.74 -5.30
N PRO A 44 11.39 -6.47 -5.07
CA PRO A 44 10.36 -6.74 -6.07
C PRO A 44 10.40 -5.71 -7.20
N ASN A 45 10.01 -6.12 -8.41
CA ASN A 45 9.56 -5.17 -9.42
C ASN A 45 8.35 -4.40 -8.89
N LEU A 46 8.09 -3.22 -9.43
CA LEU A 46 6.93 -2.41 -9.05
C LEU A 46 5.64 -3.18 -9.36
N LYS A 47 4.87 -3.47 -8.32
CA LYS A 47 3.65 -4.27 -8.40
C LYS A 47 2.70 -3.99 -7.25
N LEU A 48 1.54 -4.65 -7.26
CA LEU A 48 0.59 -4.64 -6.16
C LEU A 48 1.29 -4.84 -4.80
N GLY A 49 1.04 -3.93 -3.88
CA GLY A 49 1.59 -3.98 -2.53
C GLY A 49 2.90 -3.22 -2.33
N CYS A 50 3.57 -2.78 -3.39
CA CYS A 50 4.75 -1.93 -3.25
C CYS A 50 4.39 -0.59 -2.63
N ILE A 51 5.06 -0.24 -1.54
CA ILE A 51 4.97 1.04 -0.86
C ILE A 51 6.17 1.87 -1.29
N VAL A 52 5.90 3.04 -1.81
CA VAL A 52 6.90 3.95 -2.37
C VAL A 52 6.75 5.34 -1.77
N LYS A 53 7.82 6.11 -1.83
CA LYS A 53 7.84 7.51 -1.45
C LYS A 53 8.17 8.36 -2.68
N LEU A 54 7.37 9.39 -2.90
CA LEU A 54 7.64 10.44 -3.88
C LEU A 54 7.60 11.78 -3.15
N ASP A 55 8.70 12.50 -3.18
CA ASP A 55 8.92 13.67 -2.34
C ASP A 55 8.70 13.30 -0.85
N ASP A 56 7.78 13.94 -0.15
CA ASP A 56 7.45 13.63 1.25
C ASP A 56 6.19 12.79 1.43
N ASN A 57 5.61 12.29 0.33
CA ASN A 57 4.37 11.54 0.35
C ASN A 57 4.59 10.04 0.12
N TYR A 58 3.84 9.22 0.86
CA TYR A 58 3.86 7.77 0.68
C TYR A 58 2.66 7.32 -0.16
N TYR A 59 2.91 6.32 -0.99
CA TYR A 59 1.93 5.73 -1.89
C TYR A 59 2.02 4.22 -1.86
N LEU A 60 0.87 3.57 -1.95
CA LEU A 60 0.76 2.12 -2.11
C LEU A 60 0.29 1.80 -3.53
N CYS A 61 1.05 1.01 -4.25
CA CYS A 61 0.66 0.50 -5.55
C CYS A 61 -0.51 -0.50 -5.39
N ILE A 62 -1.62 -0.22 -6.06
CA ILE A 62 -2.82 -1.07 -6.09
C ILE A 62 -3.10 -1.64 -7.48
N GLN A 63 -2.14 -1.52 -8.41
CA GLN A 63 -2.26 -2.08 -9.75
C GLN A 63 -2.41 -3.60 -9.67
N PRO A 64 -3.40 -4.22 -10.33
CA PRO A 64 -3.55 -5.67 -10.40
C PRO A 64 -2.28 -6.35 -10.92
N LEU A 65 -1.94 -7.53 -10.38
CA LEU A 65 -0.71 -8.23 -10.74
C LEU A 65 -0.61 -8.56 -12.24
N CYS A 66 -1.74 -8.91 -12.87
CA CYS A 66 -1.77 -9.18 -14.31
C CYS A 66 -1.36 -7.98 -15.17
N ASP A 67 -1.54 -6.77 -14.67
CA ASP A 67 -1.24 -5.53 -15.37
C ASP A 67 0.16 -4.99 -15.03
N THR A 68 0.91 -5.67 -14.17
CA THR A 68 2.29 -5.32 -13.81
C THR A 68 3.34 -6.12 -14.59
N GLU A 69 2.88 -6.94 -15.53
CA GLU A 69 3.68 -7.70 -16.47
C GLU A 69 3.39 -7.24 -17.90
N ARG A 70 4.35 -7.44 -18.82
CA ARG A 70 4.25 -7.04 -20.23
C ARG A 70 4.03 -5.53 -20.45
N ILE A 71 4.68 -4.72 -19.62
CA ILE A 71 4.66 -3.28 -19.75
C ILE A 71 5.57 -2.88 -20.92
N PRO A 72 5.09 -2.04 -21.88
CA PRO A 72 5.91 -1.61 -23.01
C PRO A 72 7.17 -0.87 -22.56
N GLN A 73 8.25 -1.05 -23.31
CA GLN A 73 9.46 -0.26 -23.14
C GLN A 73 9.21 1.20 -23.57
N LYS A 74 10.06 2.10 -23.11
CA LYS A 74 9.85 3.54 -23.36
C LYS A 74 9.81 3.92 -24.83
N ASP A 75 10.64 3.29 -25.64
CA ASP A 75 10.75 3.47 -27.09
C ASP A 75 9.60 2.79 -27.86
N GLU A 76 8.93 1.83 -27.26
CA GLU A 76 7.75 1.17 -27.83
C GLU A 76 6.45 1.95 -27.60
N ILE A 77 6.46 2.94 -26.70
CA ILE A 77 5.28 3.73 -26.33
C ILE A 77 4.93 4.68 -27.49
N LYS A 78 3.80 4.41 -28.12
CA LYS A 78 3.23 5.25 -29.19
C LYS A 78 2.44 6.43 -28.59
N ASP A 79 2.43 7.55 -29.33
CA ASP A 79 1.59 8.72 -29.03
C ASP A 79 1.76 9.31 -27.62
N ASN A 80 2.94 9.17 -27.00
CA ASN A 80 3.20 9.62 -25.63
C ASN A 80 2.17 9.14 -24.59
N ASN A 81 1.55 7.97 -24.82
CA ASN A 81 0.59 7.38 -23.90
C ASN A 81 1.20 6.22 -23.11
N PRO A 82 1.99 6.50 -22.05
CA PRO A 82 2.65 5.48 -21.25
C PRO A 82 1.64 4.62 -20.51
N HIS A 83 2.08 3.41 -20.13
CA HIS A 83 1.30 2.59 -19.23
C HIS A 83 1.14 3.31 -17.88
N LYS A 84 -0.01 3.15 -17.24
CA LYS A 84 -0.38 3.91 -16.04
C LYS A 84 -0.66 2.97 -14.88
N PHE A 85 0.07 3.15 -13.80
CA PHE A 85 -0.16 2.43 -12.56
C PHE A 85 -1.00 3.23 -11.60
N LEU A 86 -1.84 2.52 -10.85
CA LEU A 86 -2.72 3.08 -9.84
C LEU A 86 -2.08 3.00 -8.45
N PHE A 87 -2.13 4.11 -7.75
CA PHE A 87 -1.64 4.24 -6.38
C PHE A 87 -2.70 4.90 -5.50
N VAL A 88 -2.65 4.57 -4.22
CA VAL A 88 -3.41 5.25 -3.16
C VAL A 88 -2.46 5.91 -2.19
N SER A 89 -2.83 7.05 -1.66
CA SER A 89 -2.03 7.74 -0.64
C SER A 89 -2.02 6.96 0.66
N VAL A 90 -0.89 6.98 1.34
CA VAL A 90 -0.69 6.36 2.66
C VAL A 90 -0.15 7.42 3.61
N LYS A 91 -0.70 7.48 4.82
CA LYS A 91 -0.31 8.46 5.83
C LYS A 91 0.04 7.80 7.14
N SER A 92 0.99 8.37 7.87
CA SER A 92 1.25 7.96 9.25
C SER A 92 0.02 8.23 10.11
N ASN A 93 -0.46 7.21 10.85
CA ASN A 93 -1.67 7.32 11.65
C ASN A 93 -1.65 6.32 12.82
N SER A 94 -2.32 6.68 13.91
CA SER A 94 -2.54 5.79 15.06
C SER A 94 -3.53 4.67 14.76
N GLN A 95 -4.54 4.94 13.92
CA GLN A 95 -5.43 3.92 13.35
C GLN A 95 -4.80 3.43 12.04
N MET A 96 -4.07 2.33 12.11
CA MET A 96 -3.20 1.85 11.04
C MET A 96 -3.75 0.61 10.36
N ASP A 97 -3.46 0.49 9.06
CA ASP A 97 -3.71 -0.73 8.29
C ASP A 97 -2.50 -1.67 8.31
N PHE A 98 -1.29 -1.12 8.41
CA PHE A 98 -0.03 -1.86 8.48
C PHE A 98 1.10 -0.99 9.07
N PHE A 99 2.24 -1.62 9.35
CA PHE A 99 3.46 -0.92 9.76
C PHE A 99 4.50 -0.93 8.65
N VAL A 100 5.28 0.15 8.56
CA VAL A 100 6.54 0.18 7.81
C VAL A 100 7.70 0.36 8.79
N LYS A 101 8.89 -0.11 8.39
CA LYS A 101 10.11 0.07 9.18
C LYS A 101 10.89 1.26 8.63
N SER A 102 11.21 2.22 9.50
CA SER A 102 12.09 3.33 9.19
C SER A 102 13.21 3.36 10.22
N SER A 103 14.42 3.01 9.80
CA SER A 103 15.56 2.76 10.69
C SER A 103 15.18 1.71 11.77
N ASP A 104 15.17 2.08 13.05
CA ASP A 104 14.84 1.19 14.15
C ASP A 104 13.40 1.32 14.67
N LYS A 105 12.56 2.12 13.99
CA LYS A 105 11.19 2.40 14.42
C LYS A 105 10.17 1.81 13.45
N PHE A 106 9.07 1.30 14.03
CA PHE A 106 7.90 0.89 13.26
C PHE A 106 6.88 2.04 13.24
N ILE A 107 6.55 2.49 12.04
CA ILE A 107 5.59 3.58 11.80
C ILE A 107 4.28 2.97 11.31
N GLY A 108 3.19 3.23 12.03
CA GLY A 108 1.85 2.82 11.60
C GLY A 108 1.38 3.65 10.41
N MET A 109 0.89 2.98 9.38
CA MET A 109 0.42 3.59 8.15
C MET A 109 -1.04 3.28 7.91
N ARG A 110 -1.79 4.27 7.48
CA ARG A 110 -3.20 4.15 7.07
C ARG A 110 -3.36 4.50 5.61
N VAL A 111 -4.13 3.68 4.92
CA VAL A 111 -4.49 3.89 3.51
C VAL A 111 -5.61 4.93 3.41
N ASP A 112 -5.43 5.90 2.55
CA ASP A 112 -6.49 6.85 2.20
C ASP A 112 -7.30 6.28 1.02
N TYR A 113 -8.38 5.59 1.34
CA TYR A 113 -9.26 4.94 0.36
C TYR A 113 -10.05 5.91 -0.53
N SER A 114 -9.97 7.21 -0.28
CA SER A 114 -10.59 8.24 -1.11
C SER A 114 -9.65 8.84 -2.15
N SER A 115 -8.35 8.53 -2.08
CA SER A 115 -7.34 9.08 -2.98
C SER A 115 -6.96 8.10 -4.08
N ILE A 116 -6.84 8.57 -5.29
CA ILE A 116 -6.21 7.86 -6.40
C ILE A 116 -5.15 8.76 -7.02
N THR A 117 -3.96 8.20 -7.21
CA THR A 117 -2.89 8.84 -7.97
C THR A 117 -2.49 7.90 -9.10
N VAL A 118 -2.41 8.44 -10.31
CA VAL A 118 -2.01 7.71 -11.50
C VAL A 118 -0.59 8.11 -11.85
N MET A 119 0.32 7.13 -11.96
CA MET A 119 1.71 7.40 -12.30
C MET A 119 2.10 6.68 -13.60
N PRO A 120 2.74 7.40 -14.55
CA PRO A 120 3.12 6.82 -15.83
C PRO A 120 4.38 5.97 -15.66
N VAL A 121 4.36 4.75 -16.18
CA VAL A 121 5.47 3.80 -16.10
C VAL A 121 5.86 3.28 -17.48
N PHE A 122 7.06 2.74 -17.58
CA PHE A 122 7.52 1.94 -18.73
C PHE A 122 8.22 0.68 -18.21
N GLY A 123 8.17 -0.38 -18.99
CA GLY A 123 8.84 -1.64 -18.69
C GLY A 123 10.29 -1.64 -19.16
N ASN A 124 11.06 -2.57 -18.60
CA ASN A 124 12.33 -2.97 -19.18
C ASN A 124 12.10 -4.02 -20.29
N GLU A 125 13.17 -4.62 -20.80
CA GLU A 125 13.13 -5.70 -21.80
C GLU A 125 12.31 -6.92 -21.40
N ASN A 126 12.10 -7.13 -20.08
CA ASN A 126 11.27 -8.20 -19.54
C ASN A 126 9.81 -7.77 -19.29
N GLY A 127 9.44 -6.55 -19.68
CA GLY A 127 8.09 -6.02 -19.50
C GLY A 127 7.70 -5.72 -18.05
N VAL A 128 8.67 -5.40 -17.20
CA VAL A 128 8.46 -5.06 -15.78
C VAL A 128 9.18 -3.75 -15.42
N VAL A 129 8.74 -3.10 -14.34
CA VAL A 129 9.42 -1.91 -13.79
C VAL A 129 10.38 -2.37 -12.68
N PRO A 130 11.69 -2.47 -12.97
CA PRO A 130 12.66 -3.02 -12.03
C PRO A 130 13.00 -2.03 -10.93
N LEU A 131 13.42 -2.58 -9.78
CA LEU A 131 13.98 -1.80 -8.69
C LEU A 131 15.49 -1.61 -8.94
N ASN A 132 15.94 -0.37 -9.13
CA ASN A 132 17.33 0.01 -9.31
C ASN A 132 17.75 0.96 -8.19
N ASP A 133 18.82 0.65 -7.47
CA ASP A 133 19.34 1.48 -6.37
C ASP A 133 18.25 1.96 -5.39
N ASN A 134 17.37 1.03 -4.99
CA ASN A 134 16.23 1.28 -4.11
C ASN A 134 15.16 2.25 -4.66
N LYS A 135 15.11 2.42 -5.98
CA LYS A 135 14.17 3.33 -6.65
C LYS A 135 13.55 2.68 -7.88
N TYR A 136 12.30 3.05 -8.15
CA TYR A 136 11.64 2.83 -9.44
C TYR A 136 11.67 4.13 -10.24
N ILE A 137 11.96 4.04 -11.53
CA ILE A 137 12.01 5.21 -12.41
C ILE A 137 10.71 5.26 -13.21
N LEU A 138 10.02 6.39 -13.13
CA LEU A 138 8.80 6.64 -13.87
C LEU A 138 9.10 7.08 -15.31
N TYR A 139 8.08 7.05 -16.17
CA TYR A 139 8.19 7.48 -17.56
C TYR A 139 8.64 8.94 -17.70
N ASP A 140 8.19 9.83 -16.81
CA ASP A 140 8.55 11.25 -16.73
C ASP A 140 9.88 11.50 -15.99
N ARG A 141 10.66 10.44 -15.73
CA ARG A 141 11.94 10.42 -15.02
C ARG A 141 11.89 10.73 -13.54
N LYS A 142 10.72 10.88 -12.95
CA LYS A 142 10.61 10.92 -11.48
C LYS A 142 11.04 9.60 -10.87
N GLU A 143 11.59 9.68 -9.67
CA GLU A 143 12.08 8.52 -8.93
C GLU A 143 11.14 8.23 -7.75
N LEU A 144 10.67 6.99 -7.66
CA LEU A 144 9.94 6.51 -6.50
C LEU A 144 10.90 5.74 -5.59
N GLU A 145 11.15 6.23 -4.40
CA GLU A 145 11.93 5.50 -3.40
C GLU A 145 11.13 4.28 -2.92
N TYR A 146 11.73 3.10 -2.97
CA TYR A 146 11.12 1.88 -2.44
C TYR A 146 11.22 1.86 -0.91
N ILE A 147 10.11 1.63 -0.24
CA ILE A 147 10.05 1.56 1.23
C ILE A 147 9.88 0.12 1.70
N ALA A 148 8.87 -0.57 1.20
CA ALA A 148 8.53 -1.94 1.56
C ALA A 148 7.55 -2.52 0.55
N CYS A 149 7.24 -3.81 0.68
CA CYS A 149 6.17 -4.41 -0.11
C CYS A 149 5.33 -5.33 0.77
N LEU A 150 4.02 -5.17 0.71
CA LEU A 150 3.07 -6.03 1.39
C LEU A 150 3.06 -7.43 0.78
N LYS A 151 2.84 -8.43 1.61
CA LYS A 151 2.55 -9.79 1.12
C LYS A 151 1.29 -9.78 0.26
N PRO A 152 1.20 -10.62 -0.77
CA PRO A 152 0.08 -10.59 -1.73
C PRO A 152 -1.30 -10.59 -1.10
N MET A 153 -1.53 -11.40 -0.06
CA MET A 153 -2.82 -11.46 0.63
C MET A 153 -3.23 -10.13 1.28
N PHE A 154 -2.27 -9.43 1.91
CA PHE A 154 -2.52 -8.12 2.54
C PHE A 154 -2.75 -7.04 1.49
N ALA A 155 -1.93 -7.02 0.44
CA ALA A 155 -2.07 -6.10 -0.66
C ALA A 155 -3.42 -6.26 -1.37
N GLN A 156 -3.83 -7.50 -1.64
CA GLN A 156 -5.12 -7.80 -2.27
C GLN A 156 -6.32 -7.39 -1.40
N LYS A 157 -6.22 -7.59 -0.08
CA LYS A 157 -7.25 -7.12 0.86
C LYS A 157 -7.45 -5.60 0.78
N ILE A 158 -6.35 -4.85 0.72
CA ILE A 158 -6.41 -3.39 0.60
C ILE A 158 -7.01 -2.98 -0.75
N ALA A 159 -6.58 -3.60 -1.85
CA ALA A 159 -7.12 -3.33 -3.17
C ALA A 159 -8.63 -3.63 -3.25
N ASN A 160 -9.08 -4.71 -2.65
CA ASN A 160 -10.51 -5.07 -2.58
C ASN A 160 -11.30 -4.06 -1.73
N ASN A 161 -10.76 -3.62 -0.60
CA ASN A 161 -11.38 -2.60 0.24
C ASN A 161 -11.48 -1.26 -0.52
N PHE A 162 -10.44 -0.90 -1.27
CA PHE A 162 -10.45 0.28 -2.12
C PHE A 162 -11.56 0.20 -3.18
N ALA A 163 -11.65 -0.91 -3.92
CA ALA A 163 -12.70 -1.13 -4.91
C ALA A 163 -14.10 -1.08 -4.30
N ALA A 164 -14.30 -1.67 -3.12
CA ALA A 164 -15.57 -1.64 -2.40
C ALA A 164 -15.94 -0.22 -1.95
N ASN A 165 -14.98 0.60 -1.53
CA ASN A 165 -15.22 1.99 -1.14
C ASN A 165 -15.60 2.86 -2.34
N ILE A 166 -14.93 2.71 -3.49
CA ILE A 166 -15.30 3.43 -4.72
C ILE A 166 -16.72 3.06 -5.15
N SER A 167 -17.08 1.79 -5.13
CA SER A 167 -18.42 1.35 -5.52
C SER A 167 -19.53 1.86 -4.59
N ARG A 168 -19.23 2.10 -3.30
CA ARG A 168 -20.19 2.66 -2.33
C ARG A 168 -20.45 4.16 -2.53
N VAL A 169 -19.52 4.90 -3.09
CA VAL A 169 -19.69 6.35 -3.33
C VAL A 169 -20.64 6.62 -4.51
N GLY A 170 -21.15 5.56 -5.16
CA GLY A 170 -22.17 5.69 -6.20
C GLY A 170 -21.66 6.47 -7.43
N ILE A 171 -20.36 6.45 -7.68
CA ILE A 171 -19.83 6.87 -8.97
C ILE A 171 -20.17 5.75 -9.93
N ASP A 172 -21.41 5.76 -10.37
CA ASP A 172 -21.84 4.98 -11.51
C ASP A 172 -20.90 5.31 -12.68
N GLN A 173 -20.42 4.29 -13.35
CA GLN A 173 -19.55 4.43 -14.52
C GLN A 173 -20.14 5.41 -15.54
N PHE A 174 -21.47 5.50 -15.62
CA PHE A 174 -22.22 6.46 -16.43
C PHE A 174 -22.12 7.91 -15.93
N GLU A 175 -22.09 8.14 -14.63
CA GLU A 175 -21.91 9.48 -14.06
C GLU A 175 -20.49 9.99 -14.33
N TRP A 176 -19.49 9.13 -14.26
CA TRP A 176 -18.12 9.47 -14.60
C TRP A 176 -17.94 9.82 -16.08
N LEU A 177 -18.56 9.04 -16.97
CA LEU A 177 -18.58 9.31 -18.40
C LEU A 177 -19.36 10.59 -18.73
N ARG A 178 -20.43 10.88 -18.00
CA ARG A 178 -21.23 12.10 -18.16
C ARG A 178 -20.44 13.36 -17.74
N LEU A 179 -19.64 13.29 -16.70
CA LEU A 179 -18.77 14.39 -16.24
C LEU A 179 -17.63 14.66 -17.21
N LYS A 180 -17.07 13.60 -17.81
CA LYS A 180 -15.97 13.70 -18.79
C LYS A 180 -16.41 14.22 -20.17
N GLY A 181 -17.67 14.09 -20.52
CA GLY A 181 -18.22 14.60 -21.79
C GLY A 181 -18.59 16.10 -21.76
N ARG A 182 -18.27 16.82 -20.67
CA ARG A 182 -18.53 18.26 -20.52
C ARG A 182 -17.27 19.13 -20.57
N GLU A 183 -16.09 18.51 -20.75
CA GLU A 183 -14.84 19.18 -21.09
C GLU A 183 -14.59 19.08 -22.61
#